data_9f08881e71b190d28487eb09459e7b5f
#
_entry.id   9f08881e71b190d28487eb09459e7b5f
#
_cell.length_a   1.000
_cell.length_b   1.000
_cell.length_c   1.000
_cell.angle_alpha   90.00
_cell.angle_beta   90.00
_cell.angle_gamma   90.00
#
_symmetry.space_group_name_H-M   'P 1'
#
loop_
_entity.id
_entity.type
_entity.pdbx_description
1 polymer ?
#
loop_
_entity_poly.entity_id
_entity_poly.type
_entity_poly.pdbx_seq_one_letter_code
_entity_poly.pdbx_strand_id
1 'polypeptide(L)'
;MDEHLLIQKYFSNIGSAFLAEHNVEVSVGDDASVISTNNNTQQINSLDTSIEGVHFLGSLPPEDIAYRSCVVALSDLAACGARPKWYSIALTLPKAE
;
A
#
# COMPACT_ATOMS: atom_id res chain seq x y z
N MET A 1 -13.40 -8.76 14.96
CA MET A 1 -12.76 -9.43 13.82
C MET A 1 -11.49 -8.68 13.51
N ASP A 2 -10.37 -9.37 13.44
CA ASP A 2 -9.12 -8.69 13.11
C ASP A 2 -9.05 -8.38 11.59
N GLU A 3 -8.05 -7.59 11.22
CA GLU A 3 -7.87 -7.13 9.85
C GLU A 3 -7.71 -8.29 8.85
N HIS A 4 -6.92 -9.29 9.20
CA HIS A 4 -6.66 -10.43 8.31
C HIS A 4 -7.92 -11.26 8.06
N LEU A 5 -8.72 -11.49 9.08
CA LEU A 5 -9.99 -12.19 8.95
C LEU A 5 -11.00 -11.40 8.12
N LEU A 6 -11.03 -10.08 8.32
CA LEU A 6 -11.89 -9.19 7.54
C LEU A 6 -11.56 -9.26 6.05
N ILE A 7 -10.28 -9.15 5.73
CA ILE A 7 -9.81 -9.21 4.34
C ILE A 7 -10.13 -10.57 3.74
N GLN A 8 -9.81 -11.65 4.45
CA GLN A 8 -10.04 -12.99 3.97
C GLN A 8 -11.51 -13.27 3.69
N LYS A 9 -12.40 -12.81 4.58
CA LYS A 9 -13.84 -13.10 4.48
C LYS A 9 -14.53 -12.30 3.39
N TYR A 10 -14.20 -11.00 3.26
CA TYR A 10 -14.97 -10.08 2.43
C TYR A 10 -14.25 -9.58 1.19
N PHE A 11 -12.94 -9.63 1.13
CA PHE A 11 -12.17 -9.00 0.06
C PHE A 11 -11.29 -9.95 -0.75
N SER A 12 -10.99 -11.13 -0.23
CA SER A 12 -10.01 -12.03 -0.89
C SER A 12 -10.43 -12.47 -2.30
N ASN A 13 -11.71 -12.50 -2.59
CA ASN A 13 -12.20 -12.94 -3.89
C ASN A 13 -12.63 -11.81 -4.81
N ILE A 14 -12.47 -10.56 -4.37
CA ILE A 14 -12.83 -9.41 -5.20
C ILE A 14 -11.90 -9.35 -6.41
N GLY A 15 -12.49 -9.34 -7.60
CA GLY A 15 -11.73 -9.25 -8.84
C GLY A 15 -10.95 -10.50 -9.22
N SER A 16 -11.09 -11.60 -8.47
CA SER A 16 -10.32 -12.81 -8.71
C SER A 16 -10.47 -13.38 -10.11
N ALA A 17 -11.63 -13.20 -10.73
CA ALA A 17 -11.89 -13.68 -12.09
C ALA A 17 -11.07 -12.96 -13.16
N PHE A 18 -10.50 -11.79 -12.84
CA PHE A 18 -9.76 -10.95 -13.78
C PHE A 18 -8.25 -10.99 -13.59
N LEU A 19 -7.75 -11.65 -12.56
CA LEU A 19 -6.33 -11.58 -12.21
C LEU A 19 -5.42 -12.13 -13.32
N ALA A 20 -5.73 -13.30 -13.85
CA ALA A 20 -4.94 -13.92 -14.90
C ALA A 20 -4.98 -13.12 -16.20
N GLU A 21 -6.13 -12.54 -16.54
CA GLU A 21 -6.34 -11.73 -17.74
C GLU A 21 -5.48 -10.46 -17.72
N HIS A 22 -5.23 -9.91 -16.53
CA HIS A 22 -4.51 -8.64 -16.37
C HIS A 22 -3.08 -8.82 -15.84
N ASN A 23 -2.56 -10.06 -15.87
CA ASN A 23 -1.18 -10.37 -15.46
C ASN A 23 -0.88 -10.01 -14.00
N VAL A 24 -1.87 -10.13 -13.13
CA VAL A 24 -1.70 -9.91 -11.70
C VAL A 24 -1.23 -11.21 -11.06
N GLU A 25 -0.02 -11.23 -10.53
CA GLU A 25 0.57 -12.42 -9.91
C GLU A 25 0.28 -12.49 -8.42
N VAL A 26 0.35 -11.36 -7.73
CA VAL A 26 0.04 -11.26 -6.30
C VAL A 26 -0.99 -10.15 -6.12
N SER A 27 -2.11 -10.49 -5.49
CA SER A 27 -3.20 -9.57 -5.23
C SER A 27 -3.46 -9.47 -3.73
N VAL A 28 -4.70 -9.68 -3.30
CA VAL A 28 -5.11 -9.56 -1.91
C VAL A 28 -4.38 -10.58 -1.03
N GLY A 29 -3.89 -10.13 0.12
CA GLY A 29 -3.30 -11.01 1.13
C GLY A 29 -1.80 -10.89 1.31
N ASP A 30 -1.16 -9.92 0.65
CA ASP A 30 0.27 -9.66 0.80
C ASP A 30 0.50 -8.16 1.02
N ASP A 31 1.74 -7.78 1.30
CA ASP A 31 2.12 -6.39 1.57
C ASP A 31 1.99 -5.49 0.33
N ALA A 32 2.05 -6.06 -0.85
CA ALA A 32 1.96 -5.32 -2.10
C ALA A 32 1.36 -6.20 -3.19
N SER A 33 0.83 -5.56 -4.23
CA SER A 33 0.41 -6.27 -5.43
C SER A 33 1.59 -6.41 -6.39
N VAL A 34 1.58 -7.48 -7.19
CA VAL A 34 2.61 -7.74 -8.20
C VAL A 34 1.93 -7.93 -9.54
N ILE A 35 2.34 -7.12 -10.51
CA ILE A 35 1.81 -7.14 -11.87
C ILE A 35 2.97 -7.38 -12.83
N SER A 36 2.82 -8.37 -13.71
CA SER A 36 3.82 -8.63 -14.75
C SER A 36 3.67 -7.62 -15.90
N THR A 37 4.79 -7.12 -16.40
CA THR A 37 4.83 -6.20 -17.52
C THR A 37 5.39 -6.90 -18.74
N ASN A 38 5.33 -6.23 -19.90
CA ASN A 38 5.82 -6.80 -21.17
C ASN A 38 7.35 -6.76 -21.32
N ASN A 39 8.08 -6.21 -20.35
CA ASN A 39 9.53 -5.99 -20.42
C ASN A 39 10.35 -6.96 -19.57
N ASN A 40 9.80 -8.14 -19.28
CA ASN A 40 10.42 -9.09 -18.35
C ASN A 40 10.66 -8.50 -16.96
N THR A 41 9.84 -7.55 -16.58
CA THR A 41 9.86 -6.93 -15.25
C THR A 41 8.50 -7.11 -14.60
N GLN A 42 8.46 -6.83 -13.32
CA GLN A 42 7.23 -6.84 -12.55
C GLN A 42 7.05 -5.47 -11.91
N GLN A 43 5.83 -4.99 -11.87
CA GLN A 43 5.48 -3.78 -11.18
C GLN A 43 4.90 -4.14 -9.82
N ILE A 44 5.46 -3.56 -8.78
CA ILE A 44 5.03 -3.80 -7.40
C ILE A 44 4.41 -2.52 -6.86
N ASN A 45 3.19 -2.61 -6.37
CA ASN A 45 2.45 -1.48 -5.84
C ASN A 45 2.08 -1.74 -4.39
N SER A 46 2.33 -0.76 -3.54
CA SER A 46 1.95 -0.79 -2.14
C SER A 46 1.18 0.48 -1.79
N LEU A 47 0.22 0.37 -0.92
CA LEU A 47 -0.57 1.48 -0.44
C LEU A 47 -0.70 1.36 1.06
N ASP A 48 -0.45 2.47 1.75
CA ASP A 48 -0.57 2.50 3.20
C ASP A 48 -1.29 3.77 3.63
N THR A 49 -1.95 3.69 4.77
CA THR A 49 -2.69 4.80 5.34
C THR A 49 -2.09 5.17 6.69
N SER A 50 -1.90 6.47 6.92
CA SER A 50 -1.46 6.99 8.22
C SER A 50 -2.56 7.84 8.83
N ILE A 51 -3.00 7.46 10.02
CA ILE A 51 -4.11 8.10 10.72
C ILE A 51 -3.61 8.67 12.04
N GLU A 52 -3.93 9.94 12.29
CA GLU A 52 -3.60 10.60 13.55
C GLU A 52 -4.20 9.84 14.74
N GLY A 53 -3.41 9.69 15.79
CA GLY A 53 -3.83 8.96 16.98
C GLY A 53 -3.72 7.44 16.85
N VAL A 54 -3.53 6.92 15.66
CA VAL A 54 -3.36 5.49 15.40
C VAL A 54 -1.94 5.19 14.98
N HIS A 55 -1.44 5.90 13.94
CA HIS A 55 -0.11 5.68 13.36
C HIS A 55 0.90 6.73 13.77
N PHE A 56 0.44 7.90 14.20
CA PHE A 56 1.30 8.98 14.68
C PHE A 56 0.54 9.86 15.67
N LEU A 57 1.30 10.63 16.48
CA LEU A 57 0.72 11.56 17.42
C LEU A 57 0.43 12.90 16.74
N GLY A 58 -0.66 13.56 17.13
CA GLY A 58 -1.06 14.85 16.57
C GLY A 58 -0.08 15.98 16.86
N SER A 59 0.82 15.80 17.81
CA SER A 59 1.87 16.76 18.13
C SER A 59 3.09 16.66 17.23
N LEU A 60 3.13 15.66 16.35
CA LEU A 60 4.27 15.48 15.44
C LEU A 60 4.30 16.61 14.41
N PRO A 61 5.48 17.21 14.12
CA PRO A 61 5.58 18.22 13.07
C PRO A 61 5.16 17.67 11.70
N PRO A 62 4.59 18.52 10.81
CA PRO A 62 4.16 18.07 9.49
C PRO A 62 5.24 17.39 8.67
N GLU A 63 6.47 17.87 8.71
CA GLU A 63 7.59 17.26 8.00
C GLU A 63 7.91 15.85 8.49
N ASP A 64 7.73 15.59 9.77
CA ASP A 64 7.96 14.25 10.33
C ASP A 64 6.83 13.30 9.95
N ILE A 65 5.60 13.79 9.87
CA ILE A 65 4.45 13.01 9.40
C ILE A 65 4.67 12.59 7.95
N ALA A 66 5.09 13.53 7.10
CA ALA A 66 5.35 13.26 5.70
C ALA A 66 6.47 12.25 5.52
N TYR A 67 7.59 12.44 6.24
CA TYR A 67 8.71 11.51 6.21
C TYR A 67 8.29 10.10 6.62
N ARG A 68 7.58 9.99 7.73
CA ARG A 68 7.14 8.71 8.27
C ARG A 68 6.20 7.98 7.31
N SER A 69 5.28 8.70 6.68
CA SER A 69 4.35 8.12 5.71
C SER A 69 5.08 7.56 4.50
N CYS A 70 6.10 8.26 4.00
CA CYS A 70 6.90 7.78 2.89
C CYS A 70 7.75 6.57 3.27
N VAL A 71 8.36 6.59 4.44
CA VAL A 71 9.23 5.50 4.90
C VAL A 71 8.45 4.20 5.10
N VAL A 72 7.24 4.27 5.59
CA VAL A 72 6.39 3.08 5.76
C VAL A 72 6.12 2.42 4.41
N ALA A 73 5.75 3.21 3.40
CA ALA A 73 5.52 2.69 2.06
C ALA A 73 6.80 2.12 1.43
N LEU A 74 7.93 2.80 1.61
CA LEU A 74 9.22 2.32 1.12
C LEU A 74 9.63 1.01 1.81
N SER A 75 9.31 0.86 3.08
CA SER A 75 9.59 -0.36 3.83
C SER A 75 8.85 -1.57 3.22
N ASP A 76 7.60 -1.40 2.82
CA ASP A 76 6.83 -2.45 2.17
C ASP A 76 7.45 -2.85 0.84
N LEU A 77 7.90 -1.88 0.04
CA LEU A 77 8.58 -2.16 -1.22
C LEU A 77 9.91 -2.88 -0.99
N ALA A 78 10.67 -2.47 0.03
CA ALA A 78 11.91 -3.13 0.38
C ALA A 78 11.69 -4.58 0.80
N ALA A 79 10.61 -4.86 1.52
CA ALA A 79 10.24 -6.22 1.91
C ALA A 79 9.98 -7.10 0.69
N CYS A 80 9.52 -6.52 -0.40
CA CYS A 80 9.29 -7.22 -1.67
C CYS A 80 10.52 -7.24 -2.58
N GLY A 81 11.64 -6.65 -2.17
CA GLY A 81 12.84 -6.55 -2.99
C GLY A 81 12.70 -5.59 -4.17
N ALA A 82 11.77 -4.65 -4.08
CA ALA A 82 11.48 -3.75 -5.18
C ALA A 82 12.34 -2.49 -5.14
N ARG A 83 12.56 -1.90 -6.33
CA ARG A 83 13.19 -0.59 -6.48
C ARG A 83 12.11 0.47 -6.53
N PRO A 84 12.11 1.47 -5.64
CA PRO A 84 11.11 2.54 -5.68
C PRO A 84 11.31 3.42 -6.91
N LYS A 85 10.22 3.73 -7.61
CA LYS A 85 10.25 4.59 -8.81
C LYS A 85 9.24 5.72 -8.75
N TRP A 86 8.02 5.43 -8.34
CA TRP A 86 6.95 6.43 -8.27
C TRP A 86 6.24 6.32 -6.93
N TYR A 87 5.61 7.42 -6.54
CA TYR A 87 4.72 7.40 -5.39
C TYR A 87 3.53 8.31 -5.65
N SER A 88 2.46 8.01 -4.94
CA SER A 88 1.26 8.84 -4.89
C SER A 88 0.90 9.08 -3.45
N ILE A 89 0.43 10.27 -3.14
CA ILE A 89 0.02 10.63 -1.78
C ILE A 89 -1.45 11.02 -1.79
N ALA A 90 -2.23 10.34 -0.96
CA ALA A 90 -3.61 10.71 -0.69
C ALA A 90 -3.67 11.34 0.70
N LEU A 91 -4.04 12.61 0.76
CA LEU A 91 -4.09 13.37 2.01
C LEU A 91 -5.51 13.51 2.51
N THR A 92 -5.70 13.23 3.79
CA THR A 92 -6.93 13.56 4.50
C THR A 92 -6.55 14.42 5.70
N LEU A 93 -6.96 15.67 5.69
CA LEU A 93 -6.60 16.64 6.73
C LEU A 93 -7.85 17.10 7.46
N PRO A 94 -7.75 17.34 8.79
CA PRO A 94 -8.88 17.85 9.57
C PRO A 94 -9.23 19.29 9.16
N LYS A 95 -8.26 20.05 8.67
CA LYS A 95 -8.42 21.43 8.19
C LYS A 95 -7.48 21.65 7.03
N ALA A 96 -7.89 22.45 6.07
CA ALA A 96 -7.01 22.97 5.04
C ALA A 96 -6.11 24.05 5.66
N GLU A 97 -4.83 23.81 5.68
CA GLU A 97 -3.83 24.77 6.19
C GLU A 97 -2.81 25.11 5.11
#